data_9baf8f702a989f81f7ceb3651e292b6e
#
_entry.id   9baf8f702a989f81f7ceb3651e292b6e
#
_cell.length_a   1.000
_cell.length_b   1.000
_cell.length_c   1.000
_cell.angle_alpha   90.00
_cell.angle_beta   90.00
_cell.angle_gamma   90.00
#
_symmetry.space_group_name_H-M   'P 1'
#
loop_
_entity.id
_entity.type
_entity.pdbx_description
1 polymer ?
#
loop_
_entity_poly.entity_id
_entity_poly.type
_entity_poly.pdbx_seq_one_letter_code
_entity_poly.pdbx_strand_id
1 'polypeptide(L)'
;MKLTIHEVAQCLRLPVSTVERWIRQRRIPIQKAGDDYLFNESTLEKWASIYKLPFSLPEKVNTTPRQTKMENLLPSMKRGGLLYDIKGDDVETVLKNAVENIHYLSNNIKEPIYSSLLEREHLTSTGIGKGVAIPHPHNPLKDVIKNSIISTCFLEKPIDFKAVDGRPVFVMFILLSPSTKIHLHLLSRLSFCIRENAFVEFLKTTPDSTAFFSNIVDFE
;
A
#
# COMPACT_ATOMS: atom_id res chain seq x y z
N MET A 1 9.67 20.06 24.52
CA MET A 1 9.54 19.38 23.21
C MET A 1 8.36 19.99 22.46
N LYS A 2 8.35 19.95 21.10
CA LYS A 2 7.19 20.36 20.30
C LYS A 2 6.42 19.11 19.90
N LEU A 3 5.11 19.11 20.11
CA LEU A 3 4.21 17.99 19.84
C LEU A 3 3.31 18.31 18.64
N THR A 4 3.02 17.31 17.83
CA THR A 4 2.05 17.34 16.75
C THR A 4 0.63 17.07 17.26
N ILE A 5 -0.41 17.30 16.45
CA ILE A 5 -1.80 17.00 16.82
C ILE A 5 -2.00 15.53 17.23
N HIS A 6 -1.36 14.60 16.52
CA HIS A 6 -1.46 13.17 16.82
C HIS A 6 -0.80 12.82 18.16
N GLU A 7 0.37 13.38 18.45
CA GLU A 7 1.05 13.18 19.75
C GLU A 7 0.24 13.77 20.89
N VAL A 8 -0.38 14.93 20.69
CA VAL A 8 -1.30 15.54 21.70
C VAL A 8 -2.50 14.63 21.96
N ALA A 9 -3.12 14.06 20.93
CA ALA A 9 -4.22 13.11 21.06
C ALA A 9 -3.82 11.88 21.87
N GLN A 10 -2.62 11.36 21.65
CA GLN A 10 -2.05 10.25 22.43
C GLN A 10 -1.76 10.66 23.89
N CYS A 11 -1.10 11.81 24.12
CA CYS A 11 -0.81 12.32 25.46
C CYS A 11 -2.06 12.47 26.33
N LEU A 12 -3.16 12.93 25.71
CA LEU A 12 -4.43 13.20 26.38
C LEU A 12 -5.39 11.99 26.36
N ARG A 13 -5.02 10.89 25.71
CA ARG A 13 -5.86 9.70 25.46
C ARG A 13 -7.22 10.05 24.81
N LEU A 14 -7.20 10.95 23.82
CA LEU A 14 -8.37 11.45 23.13
C LEU A 14 -8.30 11.15 21.61
N PRO A 15 -9.45 11.03 20.93
CA PRO A 15 -9.48 11.00 19.48
C PRO A 15 -8.89 12.27 18.87
N VAL A 16 -8.17 12.14 17.74
CA VAL A 16 -7.59 13.27 17.01
C VAL A 16 -8.67 14.30 16.64
N SER A 17 -9.85 13.86 16.23
CA SER A 17 -11.00 14.70 15.92
C SER A 17 -11.45 15.60 17.08
N THR A 18 -11.26 15.14 18.34
CA THR A 18 -11.54 15.96 19.53
C THR A 18 -10.51 17.06 19.67
N VAL A 19 -9.23 16.76 19.48
CA VAL A 19 -8.14 17.75 19.53
C VAL A 19 -8.31 18.80 18.43
N GLU A 20 -8.63 18.39 17.20
CA GLU A 20 -8.92 19.28 16.08
C GLU A 20 -10.10 20.21 16.39
N ARG A 21 -11.15 19.68 16.98
CA ARG A 21 -12.31 20.48 17.40
C ARG A 21 -11.87 21.53 18.43
N TRP A 22 -11.03 21.18 19.41
CA TRP A 22 -10.56 22.11 20.42
C TRP A 22 -9.60 23.17 19.86
N ILE A 23 -8.84 22.83 18.83
CA ILE A 23 -8.05 23.79 18.06
C ILE A 23 -8.94 24.83 17.40
N ARG A 24 -9.98 24.38 16.67
CA ARG A 24 -10.96 25.28 16.05
C ARG A 24 -11.68 26.16 17.05
N GLN A 25 -11.97 25.63 18.24
CA GLN A 25 -12.61 26.36 19.33
C GLN A 25 -11.64 27.22 20.15
N ARG A 26 -10.35 27.23 19.84
CA ARG A 26 -9.28 27.92 20.61
C ARG A 26 -9.25 27.55 22.10
N ARG A 27 -9.61 26.32 22.44
CA ARG A 27 -9.68 25.81 23.82
C ARG A 27 -8.38 25.17 24.29
N ILE A 28 -7.48 24.81 23.39
CA ILE A 28 -6.19 24.19 23.68
C ILE A 28 -5.06 25.14 23.31
N PRO A 29 -3.98 25.23 24.12
CA PRO A 29 -2.85 26.12 23.83
C PRO A 29 -2.07 25.64 22.62
N ILE A 30 -2.02 26.47 21.55
CA ILE A 30 -1.36 26.17 20.30
C ILE A 30 -0.33 27.23 19.93
N GLN A 31 0.72 26.83 19.22
CA GLN A 31 1.62 27.71 18.48
C GLN A 31 1.46 27.45 16.99
N LYS A 32 1.12 28.47 16.22
CA LYS A 32 1.08 28.38 14.76
C LYS A 32 2.51 28.40 14.21
N ALA A 33 2.83 27.44 13.35
CA ALA A 33 4.09 27.40 12.60
C ALA A 33 3.77 27.08 11.13
N GLY A 34 3.54 28.12 10.33
CA GLY A 34 3.05 27.97 8.94
C GLY A 34 1.62 27.41 8.91
N ASP A 35 1.40 26.38 8.10
CA ASP A 35 0.12 25.67 8.00
C ASP A 35 -0.07 24.60 9.07
N ASP A 36 0.95 24.30 9.89
CA ASP A 36 0.92 23.27 10.92
C ASP A 36 0.68 23.86 12.33
N TYR A 37 0.00 23.06 13.18
CA TYR A 37 -0.18 23.35 14.59
C TYR A 37 0.88 22.61 15.41
N LEU A 38 1.66 23.35 16.20
CA LEU A 38 2.65 22.81 17.14
C LEU A 38 2.23 23.13 18.56
N PHE A 39 2.44 22.17 19.46
CA PHE A 39 2.12 22.30 20.87
C PHE A 39 3.40 22.22 21.70
N ASN A 40 3.53 23.13 22.67
CA ASN A 40 4.62 23.06 23.63
C ASN A 40 4.22 22.09 24.75
N GLU A 41 5.06 21.08 24.97
CA GLU A 41 4.85 20.02 25.97
C GLU A 41 4.51 20.56 27.36
N SER A 42 5.37 21.44 27.92
CA SER A 42 5.18 21.96 29.25
C SER A 42 3.94 22.85 29.41
N THR A 43 3.56 23.56 28.35
CA THR A 43 2.34 24.35 28.30
C THR A 43 1.10 23.46 28.23
N LEU A 44 1.16 22.38 27.45
CA LEU A 44 0.07 21.42 27.31
C LEU A 44 -0.15 20.62 28.60
N GLU A 45 0.91 20.21 29.26
CA GLU A 45 0.85 19.50 30.56
C GLU A 45 0.17 20.33 31.64
N LYS A 46 0.59 21.59 31.80
CA LYS A 46 -0.04 22.54 32.74
C LYS A 46 -1.52 22.75 32.41
N TRP A 47 -1.83 22.90 31.14
CA TRP A 47 -3.20 23.07 30.67
C TRP A 47 -4.04 21.82 30.97
N ALA A 48 -3.54 20.62 30.66
CA ALA A 48 -4.21 19.36 30.95
C ALA A 48 -4.48 19.18 32.46
N SER A 49 -3.54 19.54 33.30
CA SER A 49 -3.69 19.52 34.78
C SER A 49 -4.83 20.45 35.26
N ILE A 50 -4.93 21.67 34.72
CA ILE A 50 -6.00 22.61 35.04
C ILE A 50 -7.38 22.05 34.68
N TYR A 51 -7.50 21.37 33.54
CA TYR A 51 -8.77 20.78 33.06
C TYR A 51 -8.99 19.34 33.54
N LYS A 52 -8.15 18.83 34.46
CA LYS A 52 -8.22 17.45 35.01
C LYS A 52 -8.23 16.36 33.93
N LEU A 53 -7.49 16.59 32.86
CA LEU A 53 -7.34 15.63 31.77
C LEU A 53 -6.14 14.72 32.04
N PRO A 54 -6.19 13.44 31.65
CA PRO A 54 -5.03 12.58 31.69
C PRO A 54 -3.95 13.16 30.79
N PHE A 55 -2.72 13.26 31.29
CA PHE A 55 -1.57 13.63 30.51
C PHE A 55 -0.45 12.65 30.81
N SER A 56 -0.06 11.90 29.80
CA SER A 56 1.12 11.05 29.84
C SER A 56 1.87 11.25 28.54
N LEU A 57 3.14 11.63 28.64
CA LEU A 57 3.99 11.60 27.46
C LEU A 57 3.98 10.16 26.94
N PRO A 58 3.82 9.95 25.61
CA PRO A 58 4.04 8.64 25.06
C PRO A 58 5.47 8.24 25.48
N GLU A 59 5.59 7.09 26.16
CA GLU A 59 6.91 6.54 26.41
C GLU A 59 7.69 6.65 25.11
N LYS A 60 8.89 7.23 25.18
CA LYS A 60 9.84 7.15 24.09
C LYS A 60 10.23 5.68 23.95
N VAL A 61 9.32 4.88 23.42
CA VAL A 61 9.76 3.76 22.65
C VAL A 61 10.67 4.41 21.61
N ASN A 62 11.94 4.07 21.58
CA ASN A 62 12.89 4.43 20.54
C ASN A 62 12.49 3.76 19.22
N THR A 63 11.24 3.90 18.84
CA THR A 63 10.79 4.04 17.51
C THR A 63 11.01 5.50 17.19
N THR A 64 12.21 5.88 16.69
CA THR A 64 12.27 6.81 15.59
C THR A 64 10.95 6.61 14.86
N PRO A 65 10.10 7.66 14.61
CA PRO A 65 9.10 7.48 13.59
C PRO A 65 9.97 6.97 12.44
N ARG A 66 9.89 5.68 12.14
CA ARG A 66 10.17 5.25 10.80
C ARG A 66 9.21 6.15 10.03
N GLN A 67 9.74 7.29 9.58
CA GLN A 67 9.35 7.75 8.27
C GLN A 67 9.44 6.45 7.51
N THR A 68 8.32 5.83 7.29
CA THR A 68 8.21 4.72 6.38
C THR A 68 8.60 5.39 5.09
N LYS A 69 9.92 5.33 4.80
CA LYS A 69 10.49 5.75 3.56
C LYS A 69 9.63 5.00 2.58
N MET A 70 8.76 5.76 1.89
CA MET A 70 7.75 5.15 1.05
C MET A 70 8.52 4.23 0.13
N GLU A 71 8.33 2.94 0.29
CA GLU A 71 9.13 1.95 -0.37
C GLU A 71 8.87 2.05 -1.87
N ASN A 72 9.93 2.08 -2.66
CA ASN A 72 9.84 2.06 -4.10
C ASN A 72 9.30 0.69 -4.62
N LEU A 73 8.98 0.61 -5.92
CA LEU A 73 8.46 -0.62 -6.53
C LEU A 73 9.46 -1.77 -6.43
N LEU A 74 10.73 -1.50 -6.75
CA LEU A 74 11.76 -2.52 -6.86
C LEU A 74 11.89 -3.44 -5.64
N PRO A 75 11.96 -2.96 -4.38
CA PRO A 75 12.01 -3.83 -3.22
C PRO A 75 10.76 -4.71 -3.07
N SER A 76 9.57 -4.17 -3.35
CA SER A 76 8.31 -4.92 -3.31
C SER A 76 8.22 -5.97 -4.40
N MET A 77 8.68 -5.65 -5.61
CA MET A 77 8.73 -6.57 -6.76
C MET A 77 9.77 -7.68 -6.56
N LYS A 78 10.95 -7.37 -5.99
CA LYS A 78 11.94 -8.39 -5.65
C LYS A 78 11.42 -9.40 -4.62
N ARG A 79 10.60 -8.96 -3.67
CA ARG A 79 9.96 -9.88 -2.71
C ARG A 79 8.88 -10.74 -3.35
N GLY A 80 8.05 -10.15 -4.21
CA GLY A 80 6.99 -10.87 -4.90
C GLY A 80 7.48 -11.80 -6.00
N GLY A 81 8.59 -11.45 -6.61
CA GLY A 81 9.22 -12.20 -7.70
C GLY A 81 8.48 -12.09 -9.04
N LEU A 82 9.05 -12.78 -10.03
CA LEU A 82 8.45 -12.98 -11.34
C LEU A 82 7.96 -14.42 -11.45
N LEU A 83 6.75 -14.57 -11.92
CA LEU A 83 6.10 -15.84 -12.18
C LEU A 83 5.78 -15.91 -13.68
N TYR A 84 6.12 -16.99 -14.31
CA TYR A 84 5.94 -17.20 -15.74
C TYR A 84 4.96 -18.32 -15.98
N ASP A 85 4.35 -18.33 -17.16
CA ASP A 85 3.47 -19.39 -17.64
C ASP A 85 2.32 -19.72 -16.66
N ILE A 86 1.75 -18.64 -16.05
CA ILE A 86 0.61 -18.81 -15.16
C ILE A 86 -0.60 -19.29 -15.96
N LYS A 87 -1.02 -20.51 -15.68
CA LYS A 87 -2.10 -21.22 -16.38
C LYS A 87 -3.48 -20.80 -15.86
N GLY A 88 -4.45 -20.84 -16.74
CA GLY A 88 -5.87 -20.64 -16.45
C GLY A 88 -6.64 -20.22 -17.67
N ASP A 89 -7.96 -20.45 -17.64
CA ASP A 89 -8.86 -20.10 -18.72
C ASP A 89 -9.70 -18.86 -18.41
N ASP A 90 -9.72 -18.46 -17.15
CA ASP A 90 -10.47 -17.33 -16.62
C ASP A 90 -9.71 -16.62 -15.50
N VAL A 91 -10.27 -15.51 -15.02
CA VAL A 91 -9.67 -14.65 -13.99
C VAL A 91 -9.50 -15.39 -12.66
N GLU A 92 -10.50 -16.20 -12.28
CA GLU A 92 -10.49 -16.97 -11.03
C GLU A 92 -9.33 -17.95 -10.99
N THR A 93 -9.18 -18.72 -12.06
CA THR A 93 -8.15 -19.76 -12.18
C THR A 93 -6.74 -19.17 -12.24
N VAL A 94 -6.53 -18.07 -13.00
CA VAL A 94 -5.19 -17.43 -13.06
C VAL A 94 -4.82 -16.77 -11.74
N LEU A 95 -5.77 -16.14 -11.02
CA LEU A 95 -5.53 -15.59 -9.70
C LEU A 95 -5.16 -16.67 -8.68
N LYS A 96 -5.88 -17.79 -8.68
CA LYS A 96 -5.59 -18.93 -7.80
C LYS A 96 -4.19 -19.48 -8.05
N ASN A 97 -3.91 -19.82 -9.31
CA ASN A 97 -2.61 -20.38 -9.68
C ASN A 97 -1.46 -19.40 -9.41
N ALA A 98 -1.65 -18.12 -9.62
CA ALA A 98 -0.64 -17.13 -9.30
C ALA A 98 -0.35 -17.07 -7.79
N VAL A 99 -1.39 -16.99 -6.95
CA VAL A 99 -1.22 -16.95 -5.48
C VAL A 99 -0.55 -18.21 -4.96
N GLU A 100 -0.88 -19.37 -5.48
CA GLU A 100 -0.24 -20.66 -5.12
C GLU A 100 1.26 -20.66 -5.43
N ASN A 101 1.69 -19.98 -6.48
CA ASN A 101 3.10 -19.88 -6.90
C ASN A 101 3.88 -18.73 -6.25
N ILE A 102 3.26 -17.86 -5.46
CA ILE A 102 4.00 -16.83 -4.71
C ILE A 102 4.76 -17.47 -3.55
N HIS A 103 6.07 -17.66 -3.73
CA HIS A 103 6.92 -18.33 -2.72
C HIS A 103 7.09 -17.55 -1.42
N TYR A 104 6.94 -16.23 -1.44
CA TYR A 104 7.04 -15.39 -0.25
C TYR A 104 5.87 -15.58 0.73
N LEU A 105 4.75 -16.10 0.26
CA LEU A 105 3.56 -16.35 1.07
C LEU A 105 3.63 -17.74 1.71
N SER A 106 3.37 -17.81 3.01
CA SER A 106 3.16 -19.08 3.68
C SER A 106 1.84 -19.72 3.27
N ASN A 107 1.79 -21.06 3.23
CA ASN A 107 0.63 -21.79 2.69
C ASN A 107 -0.69 -21.47 3.41
N ASN A 108 -0.63 -21.21 4.72
CA ASN A 108 -1.82 -20.92 5.54
C ASN A 108 -2.49 -19.58 5.21
N ILE A 109 -1.82 -18.66 4.51
CA ILE A 109 -2.39 -17.35 4.15
C ILE A 109 -2.75 -17.24 2.66
N LYS A 110 -2.37 -18.21 1.83
CA LYS A 110 -2.63 -18.17 0.38
C LYS A 110 -4.11 -18.16 0.07
N GLU A 111 -4.88 -19.07 0.66
CA GLU A 111 -6.32 -19.14 0.42
C GLU A 111 -7.09 -17.89 0.86
N PRO A 112 -6.87 -17.32 2.07
CA PRO A 112 -7.42 -16.03 2.44
C PRO A 112 -7.05 -14.88 1.50
N ILE A 113 -5.81 -14.84 1.00
CA ILE A 113 -5.36 -13.82 0.05
C ILE A 113 -6.08 -14.00 -1.29
N TYR A 114 -6.12 -15.21 -1.83
CA TYR A 114 -6.85 -15.50 -3.06
C TYR A 114 -8.32 -15.08 -2.97
N SER A 115 -9.02 -15.49 -1.91
CA SER A 115 -10.43 -15.11 -1.70
C SER A 115 -10.62 -13.59 -1.68
N SER A 116 -9.71 -12.87 -1.01
CA SER A 116 -9.76 -11.39 -0.94
C SER A 116 -9.46 -10.70 -2.28
N LEU A 117 -8.58 -11.28 -3.11
CA LEU A 117 -8.32 -10.79 -4.47
C LEU A 117 -9.54 -11.01 -5.38
N LEU A 118 -10.14 -12.19 -5.30
CA LEU A 118 -11.31 -12.54 -6.10
C LEU A 118 -12.53 -11.70 -5.74
N GLU A 119 -12.79 -11.50 -4.43
CA GLU A 119 -13.84 -10.62 -3.94
C GLU A 119 -13.67 -9.19 -4.47
N ARG A 120 -12.43 -8.67 -4.48
CA ARG A 120 -12.12 -7.35 -5.02
C ARG A 120 -12.33 -7.27 -6.54
N GLU A 121 -11.95 -8.29 -7.27
CA GLU A 121 -12.11 -8.36 -8.73
C GLU A 121 -13.59 -8.37 -9.12
N HIS A 122 -14.44 -9.08 -8.38
CA HIS A 122 -15.89 -9.13 -8.60
C HIS A 122 -16.59 -7.77 -8.42
N LEU A 123 -16.03 -6.84 -7.63
CA LEU A 123 -16.59 -5.50 -7.49
C LEU A 123 -16.39 -4.65 -8.75
N THR A 124 -15.21 -4.69 -9.30
CA THR A 124 -14.82 -3.96 -10.51
C THR A 124 -13.50 -4.53 -10.98
N SER A 125 -13.37 -4.78 -12.28
CA SER A 125 -12.15 -5.30 -12.86
C SER A 125 -10.91 -4.50 -12.45
N THR A 126 -9.85 -5.22 -12.13
CA THR A 126 -8.51 -4.66 -11.90
C THR A 126 -7.69 -4.56 -13.19
N GLY A 127 -8.26 -4.94 -14.34
CA GLY A 127 -7.69 -4.73 -15.65
C GLY A 127 -7.68 -3.25 -16.03
N ILE A 128 -6.49 -2.66 -16.09
CA ILE A 128 -6.30 -1.22 -16.30
C ILE A 128 -6.09 -0.83 -17.75
N GLY A 129 -6.19 -1.79 -18.65
CA GLY A 129 -5.94 -1.62 -20.07
C GLY A 129 -4.53 -1.99 -20.50
N LYS A 130 -4.25 -1.86 -21.79
CA LYS A 130 -2.99 -2.23 -22.46
C LYS A 130 -2.55 -3.68 -22.25
N GLY A 131 -3.48 -4.55 -21.84
CA GLY A 131 -3.20 -5.95 -21.54
C GLY A 131 -2.59 -6.19 -20.16
N VAL A 132 -2.76 -5.26 -19.23
CA VAL A 132 -2.23 -5.31 -17.87
C VAL A 132 -3.36 -5.28 -16.83
N ALA A 133 -3.24 -6.08 -15.76
CA ALA A 133 -4.08 -6.00 -14.58
C ALA A 133 -3.25 -5.77 -13.31
N ILE A 134 -3.87 -5.14 -12.29
CA ILE A 134 -3.26 -4.98 -10.97
C ILE A 134 -4.20 -5.56 -9.90
N PRO A 135 -4.30 -6.89 -9.77
CA PRO A 135 -5.09 -7.49 -8.70
C PRO A 135 -4.57 -7.10 -7.30
N HIS A 136 -5.47 -6.70 -6.42
CA HIS A 136 -5.14 -6.30 -5.05
C HIS A 136 -6.34 -6.48 -4.11
N PRO A 137 -6.17 -6.78 -2.83
CA PRO A 137 -7.26 -6.87 -1.87
C PRO A 137 -7.92 -5.50 -1.63
N HIS A 138 -9.23 -5.50 -1.35
CA HIS A 138 -9.94 -4.27 -0.98
C HIS A 138 -9.39 -3.64 0.31
N ASN A 139 -9.06 -4.47 1.31
CA ASN A 139 -8.49 -4.06 2.58
C ASN A 139 -6.99 -4.38 2.68
N PRO A 140 -6.17 -3.51 3.30
CA PRO A 140 -4.78 -3.81 3.57
C PRO A 140 -4.61 -5.04 4.46
N LEU A 141 -3.54 -5.80 4.23
CA LEU A 141 -3.22 -7.04 4.93
C LEU A 141 -2.35 -6.79 6.18
N LYS A 142 -2.76 -5.84 7.05
CA LYS A 142 -1.98 -5.30 8.18
C LYS A 142 -1.41 -6.38 9.11
N ASP A 143 -2.24 -7.38 9.44
CA ASP A 143 -1.87 -8.43 10.39
C ASP A 143 -1.41 -9.72 9.70
N VAL A 144 -1.36 -9.72 8.37
CA VAL A 144 -1.02 -10.89 7.54
C VAL A 144 0.40 -10.77 6.98
N ILE A 145 0.78 -9.58 6.50
CA ILE A 145 2.10 -9.35 5.93
C ILE A 145 2.79 -8.13 6.57
N LYS A 146 4.11 -8.21 6.75
CA LYS A 146 4.91 -7.11 7.34
C LYS A 146 5.39 -6.10 6.30
N ASN A 147 5.69 -6.59 5.11
CA ASN A 147 6.25 -5.80 4.01
C ASN A 147 5.35 -5.92 2.78
N SER A 148 5.31 -4.90 1.95
CA SER A 148 4.59 -4.93 0.68
C SER A 148 5.24 -5.92 -0.29
N ILE A 149 4.40 -6.54 -1.12
CA ILE A 149 4.77 -7.54 -2.11
C ILE A 149 4.10 -7.14 -3.42
N ILE A 150 4.84 -7.18 -4.52
CA ILE A 150 4.29 -7.09 -5.87
C ILE A 150 4.82 -8.28 -6.66
N SER A 151 3.96 -9.25 -6.93
CA SER A 151 4.31 -10.39 -7.78
C SER A 151 3.91 -10.09 -9.22
N THR A 152 4.89 -10.13 -10.12
CA THR A 152 4.66 -9.95 -11.56
C THR A 152 4.39 -11.32 -12.18
N CYS A 153 3.21 -11.51 -12.75
CA CYS A 153 2.74 -12.80 -13.24
C CYS A 153 2.48 -12.70 -14.74
N PHE A 154 3.32 -13.33 -15.55
CA PHE A 154 3.11 -13.50 -17.00
C PHE A 154 2.18 -14.69 -17.21
N LEU A 155 1.09 -14.47 -17.92
CA LEU A 155 0.10 -15.51 -18.19
C LEU A 155 0.54 -16.36 -19.38
N GLU A 156 0.28 -17.67 -19.34
CA GLU A 156 0.53 -18.60 -20.46
C GLU A 156 -0.22 -18.14 -21.73
N LYS A 157 -1.44 -17.65 -21.54
CA LYS A 157 -2.25 -17.02 -22.59
C LYS A 157 -2.99 -15.80 -22.05
N PRO A 158 -3.24 -14.78 -22.90
CA PRO A 158 -4.01 -13.61 -22.47
C PRO A 158 -5.45 -13.98 -22.08
N ILE A 159 -5.95 -13.40 -20.98
CA ILE A 159 -7.27 -13.68 -20.39
C ILE A 159 -8.12 -12.41 -20.37
N ASP A 160 -9.43 -12.57 -20.60
CA ASP A 160 -10.41 -11.48 -20.52
C ASP A 160 -10.71 -11.09 -19.07
N PHE A 161 -10.04 -10.06 -18.59
CA PHE A 161 -10.27 -9.44 -17.26
C PHE A 161 -11.43 -8.43 -17.28
N LYS A 162 -12.16 -8.27 -18.36
CA LYS A 162 -13.11 -7.18 -18.54
C LYS A 162 -12.46 -5.80 -18.35
N ALA A 163 -11.24 -5.65 -18.85
CA ALA A 163 -10.49 -4.40 -18.79
C ALA A 163 -11.23 -3.27 -19.52
N VAL A 164 -10.98 -2.02 -19.10
CA VAL A 164 -11.67 -0.82 -19.62
C VAL A 164 -11.56 -0.68 -21.15
N ASP A 165 -10.43 -1.11 -21.74
CA ASP A 165 -10.16 -1.05 -23.16
C ASP A 165 -10.55 -2.32 -23.94
N GLY A 166 -11.15 -3.31 -23.28
CA GLY A 166 -11.56 -4.60 -23.83
C GLY A 166 -10.40 -5.51 -24.27
N ARG A 167 -9.16 -5.16 -23.96
CA ARG A 167 -8.00 -5.99 -24.34
C ARG A 167 -7.76 -7.10 -23.33
N PRO A 168 -7.47 -8.32 -23.79
CA PRO A 168 -7.10 -9.41 -22.89
C PRO A 168 -5.78 -9.10 -22.18
N VAL A 169 -5.69 -9.50 -20.90
CA VAL A 169 -4.54 -9.31 -20.02
C VAL A 169 -3.52 -10.40 -20.25
N PHE A 170 -2.27 -10.04 -20.50
CA PHE A 170 -1.13 -10.97 -20.64
C PHE A 170 -0.19 -10.96 -19.43
N VAL A 171 -0.24 -9.91 -18.62
CA VAL A 171 0.56 -9.77 -17.41
C VAL A 171 -0.26 -9.15 -16.28
N MET A 172 -0.12 -9.66 -15.08
CA MET A 172 -0.74 -9.07 -13.89
C MET A 172 0.28 -8.81 -12.79
N PHE A 173 0.06 -7.73 -12.04
CA PHE A 173 0.85 -7.34 -10.87
C PHE A 173 0.01 -7.52 -9.61
N ILE A 174 0.16 -8.64 -8.90
CA ILE A 174 -0.54 -8.88 -7.63
C ILE A 174 0.11 -8.01 -6.57
N LEU A 175 -0.62 -6.96 -6.12
CA LEU A 175 -0.14 -5.99 -5.14
C LEU A 175 -0.74 -6.27 -3.77
N LEU A 176 0.10 -6.66 -2.82
CA LEU A 176 -0.25 -6.91 -1.43
C LEU A 176 0.47 -5.91 -0.53
N SER A 177 -0.23 -5.26 0.40
CA SER A 177 0.35 -4.21 1.24
C SER A 177 -0.19 -4.25 2.67
N PRO A 178 0.65 -3.88 3.68
CA PRO A 178 0.25 -3.88 5.08
C PRO A 178 -0.54 -2.62 5.49
N SER A 179 -0.64 -1.60 4.64
CA SER A 179 -1.38 -0.37 4.96
C SER A 179 -1.92 0.34 3.73
N THR A 180 -3.01 1.07 3.88
CA THR A 180 -3.63 1.87 2.81
C THR A 180 -2.65 2.90 2.23
N LYS A 181 -1.84 3.54 3.06
CA LYS A 181 -0.87 4.55 2.61
C LYS A 181 0.17 3.95 1.66
N ILE A 182 0.75 2.80 2.02
CA ILE A 182 1.72 2.08 1.19
C ILE A 182 1.04 1.54 -0.07
N HIS A 183 -0.18 1.00 0.08
CA HIS A 183 -0.98 0.51 -1.04
C HIS A 183 -1.16 1.57 -2.13
N LEU A 184 -1.72 2.72 -1.77
CA LEU A 184 -1.98 3.81 -2.72
C LEU A 184 -0.70 4.35 -3.35
N HIS A 185 0.39 4.42 -2.58
CA HIS A 185 1.68 4.84 -3.10
C HIS A 185 2.20 3.88 -4.19
N LEU A 186 2.25 2.59 -3.90
CA LEU A 186 2.75 1.58 -4.85
C LEU A 186 1.84 1.45 -6.07
N LEU A 187 0.51 1.49 -5.86
CA LEU A 187 -0.46 1.46 -6.95
C LEU A 187 -0.28 2.64 -7.90
N SER A 188 -0.08 3.85 -7.35
CA SER A 188 0.14 5.06 -8.15
C SER A 188 1.44 4.97 -8.97
N ARG A 189 2.54 4.52 -8.36
CA ARG A 189 3.82 4.37 -9.06
C ARG A 189 3.76 3.31 -10.15
N LEU A 190 3.18 2.16 -9.85
CA LEU A 190 3.00 1.08 -10.83
C LEU A 190 2.13 1.54 -12.01
N SER A 191 1.02 2.21 -11.71
CA SER A 191 0.15 2.78 -12.75
C SER A 191 0.88 3.83 -13.61
N PHE A 192 1.79 4.60 -13.03
CA PHE A 192 2.62 5.54 -13.77
C PHE A 192 3.54 4.81 -14.76
N CYS A 193 4.25 3.76 -14.33
CA CYS A 193 5.08 2.95 -15.23
C CYS A 193 4.26 2.35 -16.38
N ILE A 194 3.06 1.81 -16.09
CA ILE A 194 2.20 1.17 -17.10
C ILE A 194 1.62 2.19 -18.11
N ARG A 195 1.53 3.47 -17.76
CA ARG A 195 1.16 4.51 -18.71
C ARG A 195 2.18 4.67 -19.85
N GLU A 196 3.45 4.42 -19.57
CA GLU A 196 4.51 4.47 -20.56
C GLU A 196 4.40 3.28 -21.54
N ASN A 197 4.21 3.58 -22.83
CA ASN A 197 4.09 2.53 -23.84
C ASN A 197 5.36 1.69 -23.94
N ALA A 198 6.52 2.30 -23.79
CA ALA A 198 7.81 1.60 -23.81
C ALA A 198 7.88 0.50 -22.73
N PHE A 199 7.37 0.77 -21.53
CA PHE A 199 7.32 -0.23 -20.47
C PHE A 199 6.39 -1.41 -20.80
N VAL A 200 5.21 -1.13 -21.35
CA VAL A 200 4.27 -2.18 -21.75
C VAL A 200 4.81 -3.03 -22.90
N GLU A 201 5.43 -2.42 -23.90
CA GLU A 201 6.09 -3.17 -24.98
C GLU A 201 7.26 -4.04 -24.46
N PHE A 202 8.03 -3.52 -23.49
CA PHE A 202 9.03 -4.32 -22.81
C PHE A 202 8.42 -5.53 -22.08
N LEU A 203 7.31 -5.36 -21.36
CA LEU A 203 6.63 -6.48 -20.68
C LEU A 203 6.16 -7.57 -21.66
N LYS A 204 5.75 -7.20 -22.88
CA LYS A 204 5.35 -8.17 -23.90
C LYS A 204 6.48 -9.08 -24.36
N THR A 205 7.73 -8.69 -24.17
CA THR A 205 8.89 -9.54 -24.48
C THR A 205 9.11 -10.66 -23.44
N THR A 206 8.30 -10.68 -22.37
CA THR A 206 8.43 -11.62 -21.25
C THR A 206 9.87 -11.67 -20.73
N PRO A 207 10.40 -10.53 -20.25
CA PRO A 207 11.81 -10.38 -19.89
C PRO A 207 12.19 -11.30 -18.73
N ASP A 208 13.46 -11.73 -18.70
CA ASP A 208 14.01 -12.42 -17.53
C ASP A 208 14.12 -11.49 -16.31
N SER A 209 14.41 -12.07 -15.15
CA SER A 209 14.42 -11.31 -13.89
C SER A 209 15.49 -10.20 -13.88
N THR A 210 16.63 -10.40 -14.52
CA THR A 210 17.72 -9.41 -14.55
C THR A 210 17.31 -8.20 -15.39
N ALA A 211 16.82 -8.43 -16.60
CA ALA A 211 16.32 -7.40 -17.49
C ALA A 211 15.12 -6.67 -16.88
N PHE A 212 14.18 -7.42 -16.28
CA PHE A 212 13.01 -6.82 -15.63
C PHE A 212 13.39 -5.87 -14.49
N PHE A 213 14.19 -6.30 -13.53
CA PHE A 213 14.55 -5.45 -12.38
C PHE A 213 15.45 -4.27 -12.77
N SER A 214 16.30 -4.40 -13.79
CA SER A 214 17.06 -3.28 -14.31
C SER A 214 16.14 -2.22 -14.92
N ASN A 215 15.17 -2.66 -15.72
CA ASN A 215 14.23 -1.76 -16.38
C ASN A 215 13.32 -1.02 -15.38
N ILE A 216 12.88 -1.68 -14.30
CA ILE A 216 12.09 -1.04 -13.24
C ILE A 216 12.83 0.15 -12.61
N VAL A 217 14.15 0.07 -12.44
CA VAL A 217 14.95 1.18 -11.90
C VAL A 217 14.89 2.42 -12.79
N ASP A 218 14.85 2.23 -14.10
CA ASP A 218 14.82 3.32 -15.08
C ASP A 218 13.45 4.03 -15.12
N PHE A 219 12.37 3.35 -14.75
CA PHE A 219 11.00 3.89 -14.71
C PHE A 219 10.57 4.41 -13.32
N GLU A 220 11.35 4.21 -12.30
CA GLU A 220 11.09 4.61 -10.91
C GLU A 220 11.58 6.03 -10.61
#